data_9d56d023a18956dc6bbe7c8bcfcebc7c
#
_entry.id   9d56d023a18956dc6bbe7c8bcfcebc7c
#
_cell.length_a   1.000
_cell.length_b   1.000
_cell.length_c   1.000
_cell.angle_alpha   90.00
_cell.angle_beta   90.00
_cell.angle_gamma   90.00
#
_symmetry.space_group_name_H-M   'P 1'
#
loop_
_entity.id
_entity.type
_entity.pdbx_description
1 polymer ?
#
loop_
_entity_poly.entity_id
_entity_poly.type
_entity_poly.pdbx_seq_one_letter_code
_entity_poly.pdbx_strand_id
1 'polypeptide(L)'
;ELRPGIYIIKDGPLKVDRGGSLLGENVGFYLTGDTSKLYFNTLSTVDLTAPKTGIMAGLLFFSNPKNATMTRTLGAKVLVRGHVIRSDDARRLVGTVYLPDDKLVIDGNSPVADKSEYTVIIAKAFQLNNGPNLVLQTDYDASDIPVPDGVGPMKESSVRLLH
;
A
#
# COMPACT_ATOMS: atom_id res chain seq x y z
N GLU A 1 -15.12 -2.97 10.57
CA GLU A 1 -13.88 -3.56 11.07
C GLU A 1 -13.64 -4.90 10.40
N LEU A 2 -12.40 -5.16 9.97
CA LEU A 2 -12.00 -6.39 9.31
C LEU A 2 -11.42 -7.39 10.35
N ARG A 3 -11.65 -8.67 10.10
CA ARG A 3 -10.95 -9.73 10.84
C ARG A 3 -9.55 -9.95 10.23
N PRO A 4 -8.57 -10.41 11.01
CA PRO A 4 -7.26 -10.79 10.48
C PRO A 4 -7.38 -11.77 9.31
N GLY A 5 -6.62 -11.54 8.24
CA GLY A 5 -6.66 -12.39 7.06
C GLY A 5 -6.26 -11.70 5.76
N ILE A 6 -6.30 -12.47 4.67
CA ILE A 6 -6.01 -11.98 3.33
C ILE A 6 -7.33 -11.78 2.58
N TYR A 7 -7.52 -10.57 2.06
CA TYR A 7 -8.68 -10.15 1.29
C TYR A 7 -8.32 -10.06 -0.18
N ILE A 8 -9.00 -10.84 -1.01
CA ILE A 8 -8.78 -10.84 -2.46
C ILE A 8 -9.77 -9.89 -3.11
N ILE A 9 -9.26 -8.83 -3.73
CA ILE A 9 -10.03 -7.86 -4.48
C ILE A 9 -9.83 -8.15 -5.97
N LYS A 10 -10.84 -8.74 -6.58
CA LYS A 10 -10.81 -9.15 -7.99
C LYS A 10 -11.76 -8.30 -8.81
N ASP A 11 -11.26 -7.72 -9.92
CA ASP A 11 -12.05 -7.01 -10.93
C ASP A 11 -13.00 -5.94 -10.36
N GLY A 12 -12.49 -5.12 -9.44
CA GLY A 12 -13.24 -4.02 -8.86
C GLY A 12 -12.44 -3.21 -7.86
N PRO A 13 -12.91 -2.05 -7.42
CA PRO A 13 -12.22 -1.25 -6.45
C PRO A 13 -12.45 -1.75 -5.02
N LEU A 14 -11.38 -1.75 -4.20
CA LEU A 14 -11.52 -1.61 -2.76
C LEU A 14 -11.85 -0.14 -2.48
N LYS A 15 -13.12 0.14 -2.25
CA LYS A 15 -13.62 1.51 -2.13
C LYS A 15 -14.07 1.80 -0.70
N VAL A 16 -13.60 2.92 -0.16
CA VAL A 16 -14.11 3.49 1.10
C VAL A 16 -14.70 4.85 0.76
N ASP A 17 -16.03 4.95 0.87
CA ASP A 17 -16.77 6.18 0.56
C ASP A 17 -16.69 7.21 1.70
N ARG A 18 -17.21 8.42 1.44
CA ARG A 18 -17.28 9.50 2.43
C ARG A 18 -17.98 9.02 3.70
N GLY A 19 -17.35 9.26 4.85
CA GLY A 19 -17.86 8.84 6.15
C GLY A 19 -17.73 7.34 6.42
N GLY A 20 -17.18 6.57 5.46
CA GLY A 20 -16.89 5.16 5.67
C GLY A 20 -15.60 4.94 6.43
N SER A 21 -15.49 3.80 7.11
CA SER A 21 -14.29 3.41 7.84
C SER A 21 -13.82 2.02 7.40
N LEU A 22 -12.52 1.88 7.19
CA LEU A 22 -11.84 0.61 6.92
C LEU A 22 -10.76 0.41 7.98
N LEU A 23 -11.08 -0.42 8.96
CA LEU A 23 -10.22 -0.68 10.11
C LEU A 23 -9.85 -2.17 10.13
N GLY A 24 -8.58 -2.49 10.36
CA GLY A 24 -8.18 -3.89 10.46
C GLY A 24 -6.72 -4.07 10.86
N GLU A 25 -6.50 -5.02 11.75
CA GLU A 25 -5.17 -5.47 12.13
C GLU A 25 -4.87 -6.83 11.52
N ASN A 26 -3.61 -7.06 11.15
CA ASN A 26 -3.16 -8.29 10.51
C ASN A 26 -3.94 -8.60 9.22
N VAL A 27 -4.17 -7.59 8.40
CA VAL A 27 -4.92 -7.71 7.14
C VAL A 27 -4.01 -7.45 5.94
N GLY A 28 -4.12 -8.29 4.91
CA GLY A 28 -3.45 -8.11 3.64
C GLY A 28 -4.46 -8.04 2.49
N PHE A 29 -4.24 -7.15 1.54
CA PHE A 29 -5.11 -7.02 0.37
C PHE A 29 -4.37 -7.43 -0.90
N TYR A 30 -4.84 -8.51 -1.51
CA TYR A 30 -4.36 -8.97 -2.81
C TYR A 30 -5.24 -8.44 -3.92
N LEU A 31 -4.70 -7.52 -4.72
CA LEU A 31 -5.38 -6.87 -5.83
C LEU A 31 -5.11 -7.65 -7.11
N THR A 32 -6.16 -8.19 -7.73
CA THR A 32 -6.06 -9.02 -8.93
C THR A 32 -7.16 -8.71 -9.93
N GLY A 33 -6.96 -9.09 -11.19
CA GLY A 33 -7.86 -8.72 -12.28
C GLY A 33 -7.58 -7.31 -12.81
N ASP A 34 -8.28 -6.96 -13.90
CA ASP A 34 -7.93 -5.81 -14.72
C ASP A 34 -8.35 -4.47 -14.12
N THR A 35 -9.38 -4.47 -13.26
CA THR A 35 -9.99 -3.24 -12.72
C THR A 35 -9.82 -3.07 -11.22
N SER A 36 -9.11 -4.00 -10.56
CA SER A 36 -8.86 -3.91 -9.12
C SER A 36 -8.00 -2.68 -8.79
N LYS A 37 -8.45 -1.87 -7.84
CA LYS A 37 -7.76 -0.66 -7.42
C LYS A 37 -8.17 -0.25 -6.00
N LEU A 38 -7.34 0.56 -5.36
CA LEU A 38 -7.67 1.25 -4.13
C LEU A 38 -8.36 2.59 -4.46
N TYR A 39 -9.42 2.91 -3.74
CA TYR A 39 -10.07 4.20 -3.84
C TYR A 39 -10.62 4.60 -2.45
N PHE A 40 -9.86 5.39 -1.73
CA PHE A 40 -10.26 5.93 -0.42
C PHE A 40 -10.66 7.38 -0.58
N ASN A 41 -11.92 7.67 -0.33
CA ASN A 41 -12.52 8.97 -0.59
C ASN A 41 -12.23 9.96 0.57
N THR A 42 -12.54 11.24 0.35
CA THR A 42 -12.49 12.26 1.41
C THR A 42 -13.40 11.88 2.57
N LEU A 43 -13.07 12.34 3.78
CA LEU A 43 -13.81 12.04 5.02
C LEU A 43 -13.96 10.54 5.33
N SER A 44 -13.14 9.69 4.73
CA SER A 44 -13.04 8.28 5.12
C SER A 44 -11.93 8.09 6.15
N THR A 45 -12.08 7.09 7.00
CA THR A 45 -11.05 6.66 7.96
C THR A 45 -10.44 5.34 7.50
N VAL A 46 -9.12 5.28 7.44
CA VAL A 46 -8.39 4.06 7.09
C VAL A 46 -7.28 3.82 8.10
N ASP A 47 -7.39 2.73 8.86
CA ASP A 47 -6.39 2.29 9.85
C ASP A 47 -6.13 0.79 9.67
N LEU A 48 -4.95 0.46 9.18
CA LEU A 48 -4.63 -0.89 8.74
C LEU A 48 -3.21 -1.28 9.14
N THR A 49 -3.07 -2.54 9.58
CA THR A 49 -1.74 -3.15 9.75
C THR A 49 -1.63 -4.42 8.91
N ALA A 50 -0.46 -4.62 8.29
CA ALA A 50 -0.17 -5.81 7.49
C ALA A 50 -0.15 -7.08 8.35
N PRO A 51 -0.29 -8.27 7.74
CA PRO A 51 -0.14 -9.54 8.44
C PRO A 51 1.26 -9.71 9.03
N LYS A 52 1.32 -10.26 10.25
CA LYS A 52 2.59 -10.59 10.92
C LYS A 52 3.22 -11.86 10.38
N THR A 53 2.43 -12.76 9.85
CA THR A 53 2.86 -14.10 9.42
C THR A 53 2.18 -14.51 8.12
N GLY A 54 2.66 -15.58 7.52
CA GLY A 54 2.08 -16.15 6.31
C GLY A 54 2.62 -15.52 5.03
N ILE A 55 1.99 -15.87 3.90
CA ILE A 55 2.46 -15.51 2.56
C ILE A 55 2.46 -13.99 2.28
N MET A 56 1.65 -13.23 3.00
CA MET A 56 1.59 -11.77 2.90
C MET A 56 2.16 -11.08 4.14
N ALA A 57 3.05 -11.74 4.88
CA ALA A 57 3.69 -11.12 6.04
C ALA A 57 4.38 -9.81 5.63
N GLY A 58 4.02 -8.71 6.30
CA GLY A 58 4.53 -7.37 6.01
C GLY A 58 3.96 -6.69 4.76
N LEU A 59 3.12 -7.37 3.97
CA LEU A 59 2.47 -6.81 2.77
C LEU A 59 1.05 -6.36 3.11
N LEU A 60 0.84 -5.04 3.16
CA LEU A 60 -0.49 -4.46 3.39
C LEU A 60 -1.33 -4.48 2.10
N PHE A 61 -0.76 -3.98 1.01
CA PHE A 61 -1.36 -4.04 -0.32
C PHE A 61 -0.39 -4.66 -1.30
N PHE A 62 -0.86 -5.65 -2.03
CA PHE A 62 -0.08 -6.31 -3.07
C PHE A 62 -0.88 -6.33 -4.37
N SER A 63 -0.39 -5.65 -5.39
CA SER A 63 -0.93 -5.70 -6.75
C SER A 63 -0.18 -6.75 -7.56
N ASN A 64 -0.92 -7.70 -8.14
CA ASN A 64 -0.32 -8.74 -8.98
C ASN A 64 0.26 -8.11 -10.27
N PRO A 65 1.58 -8.18 -10.49
CA PRO A 65 2.21 -7.59 -11.68
C PRO A 65 1.68 -8.15 -13.00
N LYS A 66 1.26 -9.42 -13.03
CA LYS A 66 0.71 -10.05 -14.22
C LYS A 66 -0.62 -9.44 -14.69
N ASN A 67 -1.34 -8.79 -13.80
CA ASN A 67 -2.61 -8.12 -14.11
C ASN A 67 -2.42 -6.65 -14.48
N ALA A 68 -1.23 -6.11 -14.30
CA ALA A 68 -0.88 -4.77 -14.75
C ALA A 68 -0.81 -4.63 -16.29
N THR A 69 -1.06 -5.69 -17.03
CA THR A 69 -1.04 -5.74 -18.49
C THR A 69 -2.18 -4.97 -19.15
N MET A 70 -3.06 -4.32 -18.42
CA MET A 70 -3.91 -3.30 -18.99
C MET A 70 -3.17 -1.95 -19.11
N THR A 71 -2.06 -2.02 -19.76
CA THR A 71 -1.59 -0.93 -20.60
C THR A 71 -2.58 -0.82 -21.76
N ARG A 72 -3.72 -0.21 -21.49
CA ARG A 72 -4.67 0.07 -22.54
C ARG A 72 -4.06 1.13 -23.42
N THR A 73 -3.48 0.69 -24.53
CA THR A 73 -3.01 1.58 -25.59
C THR A 73 -4.23 2.16 -26.28
N LEU A 74 -4.77 3.25 -25.76
CA LEU A 74 -5.72 4.08 -26.51
C LEU A 74 -4.89 5.16 -27.20
N GLY A 75 -4.51 4.94 -28.46
CA GLY A 75 -3.54 5.77 -29.14
C GLY A 75 -2.13 5.64 -28.52
N ALA A 76 -1.30 6.65 -28.58
CA ALA A 76 0.06 6.63 -28.04
C ALA A 76 0.18 6.80 -26.50
N LYS A 77 -0.91 6.67 -25.73
CA LYS A 77 -0.91 6.81 -24.26
C LYS A 77 -1.07 5.47 -23.58
N VAL A 78 -0.03 5.11 -22.83
CA VAL A 78 -0.06 4.00 -21.87
C VAL A 78 -0.87 4.45 -20.64
N LEU A 79 -2.04 3.86 -20.42
CA LEU A 79 -2.84 4.12 -19.24
C LEU A 79 -2.39 3.19 -18.11
N VAL A 80 -1.68 3.73 -17.16
CA VAL A 80 -1.29 3.03 -15.93
C VAL A 80 -2.49 3.04 -14.97
N ARG A 81 -2.81 1.88 -14.39
CA ARG A 81 -3.87 1.78 -13.36
C ARG A 81 -3.53 2.68 -12.18
N GLY A 82 -4.50 3.47 -11.73
CA GLY A 82 -4.33 4.43 -10.64
C GLY A 82 -5.04 3.99 -9.37
N HIS A 83 -4.28 3.89 -8.28
CA HIS A 83 -4.80 3.80 -6.92
C HIS A 83 -4.87 5.20 -6.35
N VAL A 84 -5.93 5.53 -5.62
CA VAL A 84 -6.16 6.88 -5.11
C VAL A 84 -6.46 6.86 -3.62
N ILE A 85 -5.70 7.61 -2.85
CA ILE A 85 -5.94 7.89 -1.43
C ILE A 85 -6.26 9.38 -1.30
N ARG A 86 -7.53 9.70 -1.04
CA ARG A 86 -8.04 11.04 -0.73
C ARG A 86 -8.50 11.16 0.70
N SER A 87 -8.38 10.08 1.45
CA SER A 87 -8.80 10.05 2.85
C SER A 87 -8.14 11.17 3.65
N ASP A 88 -8.94 11.85 4.45
CA ASP A 88 -8.44 12.85 5.40
C ASP A 88 -7.97 12.20 6.71
N ASP A 89 -8.14 10.88 6.85
CA ASP A 89 -7.75 10.10 8.02
C ASP A 89 -7.24 8.71 7.64
N ALA A 90 -6.25 8.66 6.76
CA ALA A 90 -5.47 7.45 6.43
C ALA A 90 -4.09 7.52 7.12
N ARG A 91 -4.09 7.76 8.42
CA ARG A 91 -2.90 8.11 9.19
C ARG A 91 -2.06 6.90 9.59
N ARG A 92 -2.66 5.71 9.64
CA ARG A 92 -1.97 4.48 10.02
C ARG A 92 -2.14 3.41 8.93
N LEU A 93 -1.05 3.16 8.21
CA LEU A 93 -0.93 2.17 7.14
C LEU A 93 0.40 1.43 7.36
N VAL A 94 0.42 0.49 8.31
CA VAL A 94 1.66 -0.20 8.70
C VAL A 94 1.93 -1.37 7.78
N GLY A 95 3.08 -1.33 7.11
CA GLY A 95 3.51 -2.39 6.20
C GLY A 95 3.90 -1.89 4.82
N THR A 96 3.99 -2.80 3.88
CA THR A 96 4.42 -2.52 2.51
C THR A 96 3.23 -2.40 1.56
N VAL A 97 3.22 -1.33 0.79
CA VAL A 97 2.31 -1.06 -0.34
C VAL A 97 3.06 -1.40 -1.63
N TYR A 98 2.80 -2.59 -2.19
CA TYR A 98 3.51 -3.12 -3.36
C TYR A 98 2.64 -3.03 -4.61
N LEU A 99 2.91 -2.03 -5.45
CA LEU A 99 2.16 -1.66 -6.66
C LEU A 99 3.11 -1.47 -7.86
N PRO A 100 3.96 -2.46 -8.22
CA PRO A 100 5.14 -2.27 -9.08
C PRO A 100 4.81 -1.79 -10.50
N ASP A 101 3.63 -2.08 -11.00
CA ASP A 101 3.20 -1.67 -12.34
C ASP A 101 2.14 -0.58 -12.33
N ASP A 102 1.73 -0.13 -11.15
CA ASP A 102 0.62 0.79 -10.97
C ASP A 102 1.09 2.18 -10.51
N LYS A 103 0.20 3.15 -10.61
CA LYS A 103 0.38 4.51 -10.10
C LYS A 103 -0.35 4.66 -8.77
N LEU A 104 0.34 5.22 -7.77
CA LEU A 104 -0.28 5.67 -6.53
C LEU A 104 -0.44 7.19 -6.55
N VAL A 105 -1.65 7.64 -6.29
CA VAL A 105 -2.01 9.06 -6.16
C VAL A 105 -2.45 9.33 -4.74
N ILE A 106 -1.75 10.21 -4.05
CA ILE A 106 -2.19 10.79 -2.77
C ILE A 106 -2.76 12.17 -3.09
N ASP A 107 -4.05 12.35 -2.80
CA ASP A 107 -4.82 13.52 -3.22
C ASP A 107 -5.71 14.01 -2.06
N GLY A 108 -5.11 14.21 -0.90
CA GLY A 108 -5.76 14.67 0.31
C GLY A 108 -5.05 15.87 0.92
N ASN A 109 -5.69 16.55 1.85
CA ASN A 109 -5.14 17.69 2.58
C ASN A 109 -4.55 17.31 3.94
N SER A 110 -4.77 16.08 4.37
CA SER A 110 -4.32 15.58 5.68
C SER A 110 -3.13 14.65 5.54
N PRO A 111 -2.33 14.47 6.59
CA PRO A 111 -1.21 13.55 6.59
C PRO A 111 -1.67 12.10 6.32
N VAL A 112 -0.90 11.40 5.50
CA VAL A 112 -1.07 9.96 5.22
C VAL A 112 0.10 9.20 5.83
N ALA A 113 -0.19 8.11 6.52
CA ALA A 113 0.75 7.20 7.17
C ALA A 113 1.64 7.82 8.28
N ASP A 114 1.34 9.03 8.75
CA ASP A 114 2.14 9.74 9.74
C ASP A 114 2.12 9.11 11.15
N LYS A 115 1.17 8.24 11.42
CA LYS A 115 1.07 7.45 12.65
C LYS A 115 1.50 5.98 12.49
N SER A 116 2.03 5.62 11.33
CA SER A 116 2.56 4.29 11.09
C SER A 116 3.96 4.19 11.72
N GLU A 117 4.29 3.07 12.29
CA GLU A 117 5.62 2.74 12.76
C GLU A 117 6.58 2.64 11.56
N TYR A 118 6.13 1.97 10.50
CA TYR A 118 6.80 2.04 9.21
C TYR A 118 5.80 1.91 8.06
N THR A 119 6.12 2.52 6.93
CA THR A 119 5.40 2.34 5.67
C THR A 119 6.38 2.36 4.51
N VAL A 120 6.39 1.29 3.72
CA VAL A 120 7.18 1.22 2.48
C VAL A 120 6.23 1.25 1.29
N ILE A 121 6.55 2.06 0.28
CA ILE A 121 5.77 2.17 -0.95
C ILE A 121 6.65 1.81 -2.14
N ILE A 122 6.21 0.81 -2.92
CA ILE A 122 6.80 0.45 -4.20
C ILE A 122 5.73 0.65 -5.25
N ALA A 123 5.93 1.59 -6.15
CA ALA A 123 4.98 1.91 -7.22
C ALA A 123 5.73 2.31 -8.49
N LYS A 124 5.14 2.05 -9.66
CA LYS A 124 5.69 2.45 -10.96
C LYS A 124 5.71 3.97 -11.11
N ALA A 125 4.69 4.62 -10.62
CA ALA A 125 4.57 6.08 -10.62
C ALA A 125 3.91 6.55 -9.34
N PHE A 126 4.31 7.74 -8.89
CA PHE A 126 3.80 8.36 -7.70
C PHE A 126 3.37 9.80 -7.99
N GLN A 127 2.24 10.21 -7.45
CA GLN A 127 1.74 11.58 -7.63
C GLN A 127 1.16 12.11 -6.32
N LEU A 128 1.59 13.29 -5.92
CA LEU A 128 1.05 14.05 -4.80
C LEU A 128 0.27 15.24 -5.34
N ASN A 129 -0.99 15.40 -4.91
CA ASN A 129 -1.84 16.52 -5.28
C ASN A 129 -2.30 17.25 -4.01
N ASN A 130 -2.60 18.53 -4.13
CA ASN A 130 -3.16 19.37 -3.05
C ASN A 130 -2.26 19.52 -1.80
N GLY A 131 -0.96 19.31 -1.94
CA GLY A 131 0.00 19.47 -0.84
C GLY A 131 -0.15 18.47 0.31
N PRO A 132 -0.43 17.18 0.05
CA PRO A 132 -0.55 16.21 1.12
C PRO A 132 0.80 16.02 1.81
N ASN A 133 0.74 15.80 3.11
CA ASN A 133 1.88 15.32 3.86
C ASN A 133 1.88 13.80 3.82
N LEU A 134 2.72 13.20 3.00
CA LEU A 134 3.03 11.78 3.10
C LEU A 134 4.24 11.63 4.03
N VAL A 135 4.03 10.92 5.13
CA VAL A 135 5.10 10.63 6.08
C VAL A 135 5.42 9.15 6.02
N LEU A 136 6.62 8.83 5.55
CA LEU A 136 7.12 7.46 5.51
C LEU A 136 8.07 7.26 6.69
N GLN A 137 7.55 6.67 7.74
CA GLN A 137 8.36 6.27 8.90
C GLN A 137 9.16 5.02 8.53
N THR A 138 10.35 4.91 9.09
CA THR A 138 11.28 3.79 8.86
C THR A 138 11.74 3.16 10.18
N ASP A 139 10.97 3.30 11.23
CA ASP A 139 11.23 2.64 12.50
C ASP A 139 10.72 1.20 12.45
N TYR A 140 11.50 0.37 11.76
CA TYR A 140 11.15 -1.04 11.54
C TYR A 140 11.14 -1.85 12.83
N ASP A 141 11.84 -1.40 13.86
CA ASP A 141 11.93 -2.09 15.16
C ASP A 141 10.77 -1.70 16.10
N ALA A 142 10.06 -0.63 15.80
CA ALA A 142 8.90 -0.19 16.58
C ALA A 142 7.63 -1.02 16.32
N SER A 143 7.67 -1.90 15.31
CA SER A 143 6.54 -2.74 14.92
C SER A 143 6.92 -4.21 14.90
N ASP A 144 5.99 -5.07 15.30
CA ASP A 144 6.10 -6.52 15.13
C ASP A 144 5.66 -7.01 13.74
N ILE A 145 5.29 -6.09 12.85
CA ILE A 145 5.02 -6.37 11.45
C ILE A 145 6.35 -6.54 10.71
N PRO A 146 6.64 -7.70 10.11
CA PRO A 146 7.92 -7.91 9.44
C PRO A 146 8.05 -7.05 8.17
N VAL A 147 9.28 -6.67 7.86
CA VAL A 147 9.60 -6.08 6.56
C VAL A 147 9.85 -7.22 5.57
N PRO A 148 9.18 -7.27 4.42
CA PRO A 148 9.40 -8.32 3.43
C PRO A 148 10.85 -8.35 2.92
N ASP A 149 11.36 -9.53 2.60
CA ASP A 149 12.71 -9.69 2.06
C ASP A 149 12.90 -8.87 0.78
N GLY A 150 14.03 -8.17 0.69
CA GLY A 150 14.32 -7.27 -0.43
C GLY A 150 13.63 -5.90 -0.37
N VAL A 151 12.89 -5.64 0.69
CA VAL A 151 12.24 -4.36 0.99
C VAL A 151 12.83 -3.84 2.31
N GLY A 152 13.21 -2.58 2.35
CA GLY A 152 13.83 -1.99 3.54
C GLY A 152 15.36 -2.10 3.57
N PRO A 153 15.99 -1.76 4.69
CA PRO A 153 17.45 -1.79 4.79
C PRO A 153 17.97 -3.22 4.62
N MET A 154 19.03 -3.36 3.83
CA MET A 154 19.72 -4.65 3.75
C MET A 154 20.25 -4.98 5.16
N LYS A 155 19.84 -6.13 5.70
CA LYS A 155 20.48 -6.68 6.87
C LYS A 155 21.96 -6.87 6.50
N GLU A 156 22.88 -6.28 7.25
CA GLU A 156 24.30 -6.49 7.04
C GLU A 156 24.56 -7.99 7.04
N SER A 157 24.82 -8.54 5.86
CA SER A 157 25.45 -9.86 5.78
C SER A 157 26.82 -9.68 6.42
N SER A 158 27.07 -10.36 7.52
CA SER A 158 28.38 -10.38 8.15
C SER A 158 29.37 -10.95 7.14
N VAL A 159 30.02 -10.08 6.38
CA VAL A 159 31.18 -10.45 5.57
C VAL A 159 32.33 -10.78 6.57
N ARG A 160 32.45 -12.05 6.90
CA ARG A 160 33.62 -12.54 7.61
C ARG A 160 34.78 -12.59 6.61
N LEU A 161 35.66 -11.63 6.70
CA LEU A 161 36.99 -11.75 6.11
C LEU A 161 37.70 -12.89 6.83
N LEU A 162 37.86 -14.03 6.15
CA LEU A 162 38.78 -15.10 6.60
C LEU A 162 40.19 -14.65 6.26
N HIS A 163 40.97 -14.40 7.30
CA HIS A 163 42.42 -14.24 7.21
C HIS A 163 43.08 -15.61 7.18
#